data_ad40e888516491ac3b080de6978fcf8c
#
_entry.id   ad40e888516491ac3b080de6978fcf8c
#
_cell.length_a   1.000
_cell.length_b   1.000
_cell.length_c   1.000
_cell.angle_alpha   90.00
_cell.angle_beta   90.00
_cell.angle_gamma   90.00
#
_symmetry.space_group_name_H-M   'P 1'
#
loop_
_entity.id
_entity.type
_entity.pdbx_description
1 polymer ?
#
loop_
_entity_poly.entity_id
_entity_poly.type
_entity_poly.pdbx_seq_one_letter_code
_entity_poly.pdbx_strand_id
1 'polypeptide(L)'
;MNDFENLRAALVTGATGAIGKAIARRIANTPGYKVVLLARNEVKASAAVEELKRDTGNPEIRYEIADLSHHQDILALAKRWQGTLHVLVNNAAETPRSRELTREGIERQFATNVLGYFRMMQALTPLLSASSPARVVNVASYWAGGLDLSDLEFKRRVYDNDSAYRQSKQVNRMLTVAFAKRLKPRGITVNVCHPGDVRSKLASDLGFGGHETPDQGAQTPAWLATDAIGGALTGKYFEHRRQIHCRFSEDQAAIEALFEACAAYG
;
A
#
# COMPACT_ATOMS: atom_id res chain seq x y z
N MET A 1 26.47 -22.49 5.17
CA MET A 1 25.11 -22.35 4.64
C MET A 1 24.95 -20.90 4.23
N ASN A 2 24.55 -20.65 2.99
CA ASN A 2 24.37 -19.28 2.52
C ASN A 2 23.18 -18.64 3.22
N ASP A 3 23.44 -17.66 4.10
CA ASP A 3 22.41 -16.91 4.81
C ASP A 3 21.42 -16.16 3.88
N PHE A 4 21.72 -16.11 2.58
CA PHE A 4 20.92 -15.42 1.56
C PHE A 4 19.64 -16.19 1.11
N GLU A 5 19.58 -17.52 1.32
CA GLU A 5 18.41 -18.33 0.91
C GLU A 5 17.18 -18.13 1.82
N ASN A 6 17.35 -17.60 3.04
CA ASN A 6 16.32 -17.46 4.05
C ASN A 6 15.77 -16.02 4.22
N LEU A 7 16.11 -15.08 3.32
CA LEU A 7 15.64 -13.71 3.46
C LEU A 7 14.14 -13.56 3.16
N ARG A 8 13.45 -12.80 4.02
CA ARG A 8 12.06 -12.43 3.82
C ARG A 8 11.95 -11.34 2.76
N ALA A 9 11.21 -11.57 1.69
CA ALA A 9 11.00 -10.57 0.65
C ALA A 9 9.88 -9.60 1.04
N ALA A 10 10.14 -8.31 0.95
CA ALA A 10 9.18 -7.23 1.12
C ALA A 10 9.04 -6.41 -0.18
N LEU A 11 7.82 -6.26 -0.67
CA LEU A 11 7.46 -5.41 -1.81
C LEU A 11 6.84 -4.12 -1.30
N VAL A 12 7.39 -2.96 -1.68
CA VAL A 12 6.88 -1.64 -1.30
C VAL A 12 6.43 -0.89 -2.54
N THR A 13 5.13 -0.53 -2.62
CA THR A 13 4.59 0.22 -3.74
C THR A 13 4.82 1.72 -3.57
N GLY A 14 5.02 2.45 -4.68
CA GLY A 14 5.32 3.88 -4.65
C GLY A 14 6.66 4.19 -3.95
N ALA A 15 7.61 3.27 -4.02
CA ALA A 15 8.86 3.30 -3.28
C ALA A 15 9.88 4.34 -3.77
N THR A 16 9.59 5.07 -4.84
CA THR A 16 10.36 6.27 -5.27
C THR A 16 9.84 7.58 -4.67
N GLY A 17 8.67 7.54 -4.02
CA GLY A 17 8.11 8.67 -3.29
C GLY A 17 8.72 8.80 -1.88
N ALA A 18 8.48 9.94 -1.21
CA ALA A 18 9.09 10.27 0.08
C ALA A 18 8.84 9.18 1.14
N ILE A 19 7.58 8.86 1.41
CA ILE A 19 7.21 7.87 2.44
C ILE A 19 7.62 6.45 2.02
N GLY A 20 7.33 6.05 0.77
CA GLY A 20 7.62 4.71 0.28
C GLY A 20 9.13 4.38 0.30
N LYS A 21 10.00 5.34 -0.08
CA LYS A 21 11.45 5.18 0.00
C LYS A 21 11.93 5.05 1.44
N ALA A 22 11.38 5.85 2.35
CA ALA A 22 11.71 5.75 3.77
C ALA A 22 11.23 4.43 4.40
N ILE A 23 10.05 3.91 4.01
CA ILE A 23 9.58 2.57 4.41
C ILE A 23 10.56 1.50 3.92
N ALA A 24 10.91 1.54 2.64
CA ALA A 24 11.86 0.60 2.04
C ALA A 24 13.21 0.62 2.75
N ARG A 25 13.75 1.83 3.08
CA ARG A 25 14.98 2.00 3.86
C ARG A 25 14.90 1.34 5.23
N ARG A 26 13.82 1.55 5.97
CA ARG A 26 13.64 0.95 7.29
C ARG A 26 13.55 -0.56 7.24
N ILE A 27 12.83 -1.12 6.27
CA ILE A 27 12.75 -2.56 6.08
C ILE A 27 14.13 -3.12 5.69
N ALA A 28 14.86 -2.44 4.78
CA ALA A 28 16.20 -2.85 4.34
C ALA A 28 17.25 -2.83 5.47
N ASN A 29 17.09 -1.94 6.46
CA ASN A 29 17.91 -1.91 7.68
C ASN A 29 17.51 -2.99 8.71
N THR A 30 16.41 -3.72 8.49
CA THR A 30 16.02 -4.82 9.38
C THR A 30 16.70 -6.10 8.91
N PRO A 31 17.51 -6.77 9.76
CA PRO A 31 18.17 -8.01 9.38
C PRO A 31 17.19 -9.07 8.89
N GLY A 32 17.60 -9.84 7.88
CA GLY A 32 16.79 -10.93 7.32
C GLY A 32 15.75 -10.49 6.28
N TYR A 33 15.84 -9.25 5.76
CA TYR A 33 14.93 -8.78 4.72
C TYR A 33 15.67 -8.43 3.41
N LYS A 34 15.07 -8.82 2.29
CA LYS A 34 15.31 -8.28 0.94
C LYS A 34 14.15 -7.41 0.53
N VAL A 35 14.41 -6.31 -0.19
CA VAL A 35 13.41 -5.30 -0.50
C VAL A 35 13.26 -5.10 -2.00
N VAL A 36 12.02 -5.12 -2.47
CA VAL A 36 11.67 -4.82 -3.85
C VAL A 36 10.90 -3.51 -3.92
N LEU A 37 11.44 -2.54 -4.64
CA LEU A 37 10.80 -1.25 -4.89
C LEU A 37 9.86 -1.37 -6.08
N LEU A 38 8.55 -1.15 -5.89
CA LEU A 38 7.64 -1.05 -7.03
C LEU A 38 7.42 0.41 -7.41
N ALA A 39 7.70 0.73 -8.67
CA ALA A 39 7.61 2.08 -9.21
C ALA A 39 7.10 2.08 -10.66
N ARG A 40 6.71 3.26 -11.17
CA ARG A 40 6.30 3.44 -12.58
C ARG A 40 7.44 3.90 -13.49
N ASN A 41 8.45 4.50 -12.93
CA ASN A 41 9.58 5.08 -13.67
C ASN A 41 10.87 4.36 -13.33
N GLU A 42 11.45 3.71 -14.32
CA GLU A 42 12.64 2.88 -14.18
C GLU A 42 13.87 3.68 -13.73
N VAL A 43 14.10 4.86 -14.32
CA VAL A 43 15.25 5.70 -13.95
C VAL A 43 15.20 6.09 -12.48
N LYS A 44 14.01 6.49 -11.99
CA LYS A 44 13.83 6.82 -10.56
C LYS A 44 13.94 5.58 -9.67
N ALA A 45 13.48 4.43 -10.13
CA ALA A 45 13.58 3.18 -9.38
C ALA A 45 15.02 2.71 -9.23
N SER A 46 15.78 2.71 -10.33
CA SER A 46 17.21 2.37 -10.32
C SER A 46 18.00 3.31 -9.42
N ALA A 47 17.81 4.62 -9.53
CA ALA A 47 18.49 5.59 -8.66
C ALA A 47 18.14 5.38 -7.17
N ALA A 48 16.88 5.06 -6.85
CA ALA A 48 16.45 4.78 -5.49
C ALA A 48 17.07 3.49 -4.93
N VAL A 49 17.21 2.44 -5.75
CA VAL A 49 17.90 1.20 -5.34
C VAL A 49 19.35 1.48 -4.99
N GLU A 50 20.09 2.19 -5.85
CA GLU A 50 21.50 2.50 -5.60
C GLU A 50 21.69 3.40 -4.35
N GLU A 51 20.80 4.37 -4.16
CA GLU A 51 20.75 5.19 -2.92
C GLU A 51 20.56 4.31 -1.70
N LEU A 52 19.53 3.45 -1.70
CA LEU A 52 19.19 2.62 -0.56
C LEU A 52 20.26 1.57 -0.25
N LYS A 53 20.91 0.98 -1.26
CA LYS A 53 22.05 0.07 -1.05
C LYS A 53 23.19 0.76 -0.33
N ARG A 54 23.52 2.00 -0.75
CA ARG A 54 24.59 2.78 -0.08
C ARG A 54 24.21 3.14 1.37
N ASP A 55 22.95 3.59 1.57
CA ASP A 55 22.48 4.08 2.86
C ASP A 55 22.36 2.95 3.91
N THR A 56 21.99 1.75 3.46
CA THR A 56 21.67 0.62 4.37
C THR A 56 22.73 -0.46 4.41
N GLY A 57 23.64 -0.49 3.45
CA GLY A 57 24.58 -1.59 3.28
C GLY A 57 23.93 -2.91 2.82
N ASN A 58 22.62 -2.93 2.57
CA ASN A 58 21.89 -4.12 2.14
C ASN A 58 22.00 -4.31 0.62
N PRO A 59 22.70 -5.35 0.10
CA PRO A 59 22.81 -5.60 -1.33
C PRO A 59 21.51 -6.14 -1.95
N GLU A 60 20.62 -6.70 -1.12
CA GLU A 60 19.41 -7.40 -1.53
C GLU A 60 18.23 -6.43 -1.75
N ILE A 61 18.50 -5.32 -2.44
CA ILE A 61 17.48 -4.34 -2.86
C ILE A 61 17.42 -4.36 -4.38
N ARG A 62 16.23 -4.53 -4.93
CA ARG A 62 15.95 -4.47 -6.37
C ARG A 62 14.66 -3.70 -6.65
N TYR A 63 14.33 -3.50 -7.91
CA TYR A 63 13.06 -2.88 -8.30
C TYR A 63 12.27 -3.75 -9.27
N GLU A 64 10.98 -3.46 -9.33
CA GLU A 64 10.02 -3.92 -10.34
C GLU A 64 9.28 -2.70 -10.90
N ILE A 65 8.85 -2.79 -12.15
CA ILE A 65 8.09 -1.71 -12.81
C ILE A 65 6.67 -2.17 -13.07
N ALA A 66 5.70 -1.40 -12.54
CA ALA A 66 4.28 -1.54 -12.86
C ALA A 66 3.54 -0.24 -12.54
N ASP A 67 2.53 0.10 -13.31
CA ASP A 67 1.57 1.15 -13.00
C ASP A 67 0.34 0.54 -12.31
N LEU A 68 0.11 0.89 -11.06
CA LEU A 68 -0.99 0.38 -10.25
C LEU A 68 -2.38 0.84 -10.72
N SER A 69 -2.43 1.86 -11.57
CA SER A 69 -3.67 2.31 -12.21
C SER A 69 -4.12 1.40 -13.36
N HIS A 70 -3.29 0.39 -13.73
CA HIS A 70 -3.56 -0.54 -14.82
C HIS A 70 -3.58 -1.98 -14.30
N HIS A 71 -4.70 -2.67 -14.52
CA HIS A 71 -4.87 -4.05 -14.05
C HIS A 71 -3.85 -5.00 -14.70
N GLN A 72 -3.63 -4.87 -16.00
CA GLN A 72 -2.72 -5.77 -16.73
C GLN A 72 -1.26 -5.65 -16.25
N ASP A 73 -0.81 -4.46 -15.83
CA ASP A 73 0.53 -4.29 -15.28
C ASP A 73 0.69 -5.05 -13.96
N ILE A 74 -0.35 -5.06 -13.11
CA ILE A 74 -0.37 -5.82 -11.85
C ILE A 74 -0.35 -7.32 -12.10
N LEU A 75 -1.16 -7.81 -13.05
CA LEU A 75 -1.17 -9.22 -13.43
C LEU A 75 0.17 -9.67 -14.02
N ALA A 76 0.76 -8.83 -14.88
CA ALA A 76 2.08 -9.08 -15.44
C ALA A 76 3.17 -9.13 -14.36
N LEU A 77 3.11 -8.23 -13.36
CA LEU A 77 4.00 -8.26 -12.20
C LEU A 77 3.85 -9.58 -11.42
N ALA A 78 2.63 -9.99 -11.10
CA ALA A 78 2.39 -11.24 -10.37
C ALA A 78 2.91 -12.46 -11.14
N LYS A 79 2.70 -12.50 -12.47
CA LYS A 79 3.14 -13.58 -13.35
C LYS A 79 4.68 -13.71 -13.44
N ARG A 80 5.40 -12.56 -13.48
CA ARG A 80 6.85 -12.57 -13.61
C ARG A 80 7.60 -12.61 -12.27
N TRP A 81 6.87 -12.51 -11.15
CA TRP A 81 7.49 -12.55 -9.83
C TRP A 81 8.24 -13.85 -9.59
N GLN A 82 9.46 -13.74 -9.07
CA GLN A 82 10.28 -14.90 -8.76
C GLN A 82 10.59 -14.96 -7.25
N GLY A 83 10.51 -16.16 -6.71
CA GLY A 83 10.81 -16.43 -5.32
C GLY A 83 9.67 -16.08 -4.35
N THR A 84 10.02 -15.99 -3.07
CA THR A 84 9.09 -15.75 -1.98
C THR A 84 8.62 -14.30 -1.91
N LEU A 85 7.41 -14.08 -1.35
CA LEU A 85 6.89 -12.75 -1.00
C LEU A 85 6.23 -12.81 0.39
N HIS A 86 6.90 -12.25 1.39
CA HIS A 86 6.44 -12.32 2.79
C HIS A 86 5.71 -11.05 3.23
N VAL A 87 6.01 -9.91 2.61
CA VAL A 87 5.44 -8.61 2.99
C VAL A 87 5.04 -7.83 1.74
N LEU A 88 3.80 -7.35 1.70
CA LEU A 88 3.31 -6.36 0.75
C LEU A 88 3.00 -5.07 1.49
N VAL A 89 3.66 -3.96 1.14
CA VAL A 89 3.30 -2.62 1.62
C VAL A 89 2.67 -1.82 0.49
N ASN A 90 1.36 -1.66 0.55
CA ASN A 90 0.59 -0.79 -0.32
C ASN A 90 0.70 0.65 0.18
N ASN A 91 1.54 1.45 -0.47
CA ASN A 91 1.81 2.83 -0.10
C ASN A 91 1.57 3.83 -1.25
N ALA A 92 1.63 3.38 -2.51
CA ALA A 92 1.45 4.26 -3.67
C ALA A 92 0.13 5.04 -3.59
N ALA A 93 0.17 6.33 -3.85
CA ALA A 93 -1.01 7.19 -3.92
C ALA A 93 -0.78 8.37 -4.87
N GLU A 94 -1.86 8.84 -5.46
CA GLU A 94 -1.94 10.04 -6.30
C GLU A 94 -3.07 10.94 -5.84
N THR A 95 -2.95 12.24 -6.15
CA THR A 95 -3.96 13.26 -5.82
C THR A 95 -4.03 14.31 -6.94
N PRO A 96 -4.45 13.94 -8.17
CA PRO A 96 -4.60 14.91 -9.25
C PRO A 96 -5.60 15.99 -8.85
N ARG A 97 -5.34 17.24 -9.26
CA ARG A 97 -6.16 18.40 -8.90
C ARG A 97 -7.49 18.46 -9.66
N SER A 98 -7.57 17.79 -10.78
CA SER A 98 -8.77 17.64 -11.59
C SER A 98 -9.10 16.18 -11.81
N ARG A 99 -10.36 15.88 -12.13
CA ARG A 99 -10.78 14.51 -12.46
C ARG A 99 -10.09 14.06 -13.74
N GLU A 100 -9.20 13.10 -13.61
CA GLU A 100 -8.47 12.46 -14.71
C GLU A 100 -8.88 11.00 -14.83
N LEU A 101 -8.87 10.48 -16.06
CA LEU A 101 -9.13 9.07 -16.32
C LEU A 101 -7.83 8.33 -16.65
N THR A 102 -7.75 7.09 -16.24
CA THR A 102 -6.71 6.14 -16.68
C THR A 102 -6.99 5.66 -18.10
N ARG A 103 -6.06 4.89 -18.68
CA ARG A 103 -6.30 4.20 -19.97
C ARG A 103 -7.48 3.22 -19.92
N GLU A 104 -7.84 2.73 -18.73
CA GLU A 104 -9.01 1.85 -18.49
C GLU A 104 -10.32 2.64 -18.34
N GLY A 105 -10.28 3.99 -18.45
CA GLY A 105 -11.46 4.85 -18.29
C GLY A 105 -11.91 5.02 -16.84
N ILE A 106 -11.08 4.67 -15.86
CA ILE A 106 -11.37 4.74 -14.43
C ILE A 106 -10.78 6.03 -13.85
N GLU A 107 -11.47 6.66 -12.88
CA GLU A 107 -10.95 7.84 -12.18
C GLU A 107 -9.60 7.52 -11.51
N ARG A 108 -8.61 8.40 -11.69
CA ARG A 108 -7.21 8.13 -11.39
C ARG A 108 -6.92 7.87 -9.90
N GLN A 109 -7.52 8.63 -8.98
CA GLN A 109 -7.34 8.35 -7.55
C GLN A 109 -7.97 7.02 -7.15
N PHE A 110 -9.18 6.75 -7.64
CA PHE A 110 -9.85 5.46 -7.39
C PHE A 110 -9.04 4.30 -7.99
N ALA A 111 -8.57 4.45 -9.23
CA ALA A 111 -7.75 3.42 -9.87
C ALA A 111 -6.45 3.14 -9.10
N THR A 112 -5.68 4.18 -8.73
CA THR A 112 -4.37 4.01 -8.10
C THR A 112 -4.49 3.71 -6.60
N ASN A 113 -5.27 4.54 -5.87
CA ASN A 113 -5.29 4.51 -4.40
C ASN A 113 -6.17 3.39 -3.85
N VAL A 114 -7.17 2.94 -4.63
CA VAL A 114 -8.14 1.91 -4.22
C VAL A 114 -7.94 0.61 -5.00
N LEU A 115 -8.22 0.62 -6.31
CA LEU A 115 -8.14 -0.60 -7.12
C LEU A 115 -6.72 -1.12 -7.21
N GLY A 116 -5.71 -0.25 -7.22
CA GLY A 116 -4.31 -0.65 -7.16
C GLY A 116 -4.02 -1.51 -5.92
N TYR A 117 -4.46 -1.10 -4.73
CA TYR A 117 -4.30 -1.88 -3.50
C TYR A 117 -5.11 -3.18 -3.54
N PHE A 118 -6.38 -3.09 -3.98
CA PHE A 118 -7.28 -4.23 -4.10
C PHE A 118 -6.69 -5.30 -5.03
N ARG A 119 -6.33 -4.92 -6.25
CA ARG A 119 -5.77 -5.79 -7.27
C ARG A 119 -4.41 -6.37 -6.88
N MET A 120 -3.53 -5.57 -6.23
CA MET A 120 -2.26 -6.06 -5.70
C MET A 120 -2.48 -7.15 -4.65
N MET A 121 -3.41 -6.96 -3.71
CA MET A 121 -3.74 -8.00 -2.72
C MET A 121 -4.29 -9.25 -3.38
N GLN A 122 -5.17 -9.12 -4.38
CA GLN A 122 -5.72 -10.27 -5.11
C GLN A 122 -4.63 -11.02 -5.89
N ALA A 123 -3.91 -10.32 -6.75
CA ALA A 123 -2.94 -10.92 -7.67
C ALA A 123 -1.75 -11.57 -6.95
N LEU A 124 -1.31 -10.97 -5.81
CA LEU A 124 -0.16 -11.49 -5.05
C LEU A 124 -0.56 -12.46 -3.93
N THR A 125 -1.85 -12.70 -3.69
CA THR A 125 -2.30 -13.66 -2.67
C THR A 125 -1.70 -15.06 -2.83
N PRO A 126 -1.57 -15.65 -4.03
CA PRO A 126 -0.91 -16.95 -4.17
C PRO A 126 0.54 -16.94 -3.68
N LEU A 127 1.32 -15.91 -4.00
CA LEU A 127 2.72 -15.76 -3.58
C LEU A 127 2.84 -15.55 -2.08
N LEU A 128 2.01 -14.67 -1.51
CA LEU A 128 1.95 -14.44 -0.07
C LEU A 128 1.55 -15.70 0.69
N SER A 129 0.58 -16.45 0.18
CA SER A 129 0.12 -17.72 0.76
C SER A 129 1.23 -18.78 0.77
N ALA A 130 1.95 -18.92 -0.34
CA ALA A 130 3.07 -19.83 -0.46
C ALA A 130 4.25 -19.45 0.46
N SER A 131 4.33 -18.19 0.89
CA SER A 131 5.37 -17.66 1.77
C SER A 131 4.88 -17.43 3.20
N SER A 132 3.74 -18.03 3.58
CA SER A 132 3.15 -17.87 4.93
C SER A 132 4.14 -18.28 6.05
N PRO A 133 4.17 -17.55 7.18
CA PRO A 133 3.32 -16.41 7.54
C PRO A 133 3.71 -15.12 6.78
N ALA A 134 2.72 -14.49 6.15
CA ALA A 134 2.89 -13.29 5.34
C ALA A 134 2.05 -12.11 5.84
N ARG A 135 2.35 -10.91 5.35
CA ARG A 135 1.73 -9.67 5.84
C ARG A 135 1.39 -8.72 4.70
N VAL A 136 0.28 -8.03 4.84
CA VAL A 136 -0.08 -6.87 4.02
C VAL A 136 -0.22 -5.66 4.94
N VAL A 137 0.42 -4.55 4.56
CA VAL A 137 0.31 -3.26 5.23
C VAL A 137 -0.25 -2.24 4.24
N ASN A 138 -1.44 -1.72 4.50
CA ASN A 138 -2.06 -0.68 3.70
C ASN A 138 -1.80 0.70 4.32
N VAL A 139 -1.21 1.61 3.58
CA VAL A 139 -0.99 2.99 4.03
C VAL A 139 -2.22 3.83 3.68
N ALA A 140 -3.00 4.16 4.70
CA ALA A 140 -4.17 5.03 4.60
C ALA A 140 -3.88 6.44 5.13
N SER A 141 -4.85 7.07 5.76
CA SER A 141 -4.73 8.38 6.40
C SER A 141 -5.74 8.50 7.54
N TYR A 142 -5.44 9.28 8.57
CA TYR A 142 -6.44 9.66 9.57
C TYR A 142 -7.55 10.53 8.95
N TRP A 143 -7.27 11.22 7.86
CA TRP A 143 -8.21 12.05 7.09
C TRP A 143 -9.24 11.26 6.29
N ALA A 144 -9.31 9.96 6.46
CA ALA A 144 -10.29 9.09 5.81
C ALA A 144 -11.74 9.51 6.13
N GLY A 145 -12.60 9.53 5.11
CA GLY A 145 -14.01 9.90 5.28
C GLY A 145 -14.72 10.20 3.96
N GLY A 146 -16.04 10.41 4.02
CA GLY A 146 -16.83 10.90 2.91
C GLY A 146 -17.11 9.88 1.80
N LEU A 147 -17.04 8.57 2.12
CA LEU A 147 -17.36 7.52 1.15
C LEU A 147 -18.80 7.59 0.68
N ASP A 148 -18.96 7.64 -0.63
CA ASP A 148 -20.22 7.42 -1.34
C ASP A 148 -20.06 6.16 -2.22
N LEU A 149 -20.64 5.05 -1.77
CA LEU A 149 -20.60 3.77 -2.49
C LEU A 149 -21.27 3.84 -3.87
N SER A 150 -22.18 4.79 -4.06
CA SER A 150 -22.89 4.96 -5.32
C SER A 150 -22.13 5.78 -6.35
N ASP A 151 -21.01 6.44 -5.93
CA ASP A 151 -20.20 7.30 -6.81
C ASP A 151 -18.71 7.24 -6.46
N LEU A 152 -18.12 6.06 -6.54
CA LEU A 152 -16.72 5.82 -6.21
C LEU A 152 -15.74 6.62 -7.09
N GLU A 153 -16.15 6.94 -8.31
CA GLU A 153 -15.34 7.59 -9.33
C GLU A 153 -15.65 9.08 -9.55
N PHE A 154 -16.47 9.70 -8.72
CA PHE A 154 -16.91 11.10 -8.91
C PHE A 154 -17.50 11.34 -10.33
N LYS A 155 -18.37 10.45 -10.79
CA LYS A 155 -19.08 10.59 -12.07
C LYS A 155 -20.27 11.55 -11.99
N ARG A 156 -20.84 11.70 -10.80
CA ARG A 156 -22.05 12.53 -10.53
C ARG A 156 -21.74 13.74 -9.67
N ARG A 157 -20.89 13.59 -8.68
CA ARG A 157 -20.45 14.69 -7.82
C ARG A 157 -19.38 15.54 -8.51
N VAL A 158 -19.32 16.83 -8.14
CA VAL A 158 -18.19 17.66 -8.52
C VAL A 158 -16.91 17.06 -7.93
N TYR A 159 -15.90 16.89 -8.77
CA TYR A 159 -14.62 16.37 -8.33
C TYR A 159 -13.88 17.42 -7.48
N ASP A 160 -13.43 16.97 -6.35
CA ASP A 160 -12.51 17.66 -5.45
C ASP A 160 -11.44 16.69 -4.99
N ASN A 161 -10.16 17.05 -5.14
CA ASN A 161 -9.06 16.11 -4.92
C ASN A 161 -8.92 15.71 -3.45
N ASP A 162 -9.27 16.59 -2.50
CA ASP A 162 -9.30 16.26 -1.07
C ASP A 162 -10.40 15.25 -0.76
N SER A 163 -11.62 15.49 -1.25
CA SER A 163 -12.75 14.59 -1.08
C SER A 163 -12.48 13.21 -1.69
N ALA A 164 -11.89 13.16 -2.89
CA ALA A 164 -11.51 11.91 -3.55
C ALA A 164 -10.41 11.17 -2.77
N TYR A 165 -9.43 11.90 -2.24
CA TYR A 165 -8.39 11.34 -1.39
C TYR A 165 -8.95 10.75 -0.10
N ARG A 166 -9.76 11.53 0.62
CA ARG A 166 -10.39 11.10 1.89
C ARG A 166 -11.26 9.86 1.70
N GLN A 167 -12.08 9.84 0.64
CA GLN A 167 -12.85 8.67 0.25
C GLN A 167 -11.94 7.46 -0.01
N SER A 168 -10.88 7.62 -0.81
CA SER A 168 -9.95 6.53 -1.12
C SER A 168 -9.31 5.93 0.14
N LYS A 169 -8.99 6.77 1.13
CA LYS A 169 -8.39 6.33 2.40
C LYS A 169 -9.40 5.67 3.35
N GLN A 170 -10.68 6.06 3.30
CA GLN A 170 -11.74 5.32 3.98
C GLN A 170 -11.91 3.93 3.36
N VAL A 171 -11.97 3.84 2.03
CA VAL A 171 -12.04 2.57 1.30
C VAL A 171 -10.88 1.65 1.69
N ASN A 172 -9.64 2.15 1.75
CA ASN A 172 -8.49 1.33 2.16
C ASN A 172 -8.63 0.77 3.58
N ARG A 173 -9.23 1.52 4.52
CA ARG A 173 -9.50 1.01 5.88
C ARG A 173 -10.56 -0.09 5.85
N MET A 174 -11.66 0.09 5.10
CA MET A 174 -12.75 -0.89 4.99
C MET A 174 -12.27 -2.17 4.26
N LEU A 175 -11.60 -2.03 3.13
CA LEU A 175 -11.05 -3.17 2.39
C LEU A 175 -10.00 -3.95 3.19
N THR A 176 -9.27 -3.30 4.10
CA THR A 176 -8.36 -4.01 5.03
C THR A 176 -9.12 -5.02 5.87
N VAL A 177 -10.31 -4.67 6.38
CA VAL A 177 -11.15 -5.60 7.16
C VAL A 177 -11.64 -6.76 6.30
N ALA A 178 -12.14 -6.46 5.08
CA ALA A 178 -12.62 -7.48 4.15
C ALA A 178 -11.53 -8.49 3.76
N PHE A 179 -10.32 -7.99 3.42
CA PHE A 179 -9.20 -8.85 3.09
C PHE A 179 -8.64 -9.59 4.30
N ALA A 180 -8.60 -8.97 5.48
CA ALA A 180 -8.16 -9.64 6.71
C ALA A 180 -8.98 -10.89 7.00
N LYS A 181 -10.32 -10.81 6.87
CA LYS A 181 -11.23 -11.95 7.04
C LYS A 181 -10.95 -13.06 6.03
N ARG A 182 -10.75 -12.70 4.75
CA ARG A 182 -10.55 -13.64 3.64
C ARG A 182 -9.15 -14.28 3.62
N LEU A 183 -8.13 -13.54 4.05
CA LEU A 183 -6.75 -13.98 3.94
C LEU A 183 -6.20 -14.63 5.23
N LYS A 184 -6.84 -14.43 6.37
CA LYS A 184 -6.46 -15.07 7.64
C LYS A 184 -6.33 -16.60 7.55
N PRO A 185 -7.26 -17.34 6.90
CA PRO A 185 -7.12 -18.80 6.75
C PRO A 185 -5.92 -19.22 5.90
N ARG A 186 -5.33 -18.29 5.12
CA ARG A 186 -4.14 -18.52 4.31
C ARG A 186 -2.84 -18.11 5.01
N GLY A 187 -2.91 -17.81 6.31
CA GLY A 187 -1.75 -17.37 7.09
C GLY A 187 -1.22 -15.98 6.73
N ILE A 188 -2.10 -15.12 6.19
CA ILE A 188 -1.75 -13.75 5.80
C ILE A 188 -2.49 -12.77 6.70
N THR A 189 -1.76 -11.88 7.36
CA THR A 189 -2.34 -10.75 8.10
C THR A 189 -2.45 -9.52 7.20
N VAL A 190 -3.52 -8.74 7.38
CA VAL A 190 -3.75 -7.49 6.63
C VAL A 190 -4.07 -6.39 7.63
N ASN A 191 -3.23 -5.37 7.71
CA ASN A 191 -3.43 -4.24 8.61
C ASN A 191 -3.31 -2.91 7.85
N VAL A 192 -3.85 -1.85 8.44
CA VAL A 192 -3.83 -0.52 7.84
C VAL A 192 -3.28 0.49 8.83
N CYS A 193 -2.56 1.51 8.34
CA CYS A 193 -2.02 2.56 9.19
C CYS A 193 -2.11 3.95 8.56
N HIS A 194 -2.07 4.96 9.43
CA HIS A 194 -1.74 6.33 9.09
C HIS A 194 -0.23 6.55 9.27
N PRO A 195 0.46 7.13 8.28
CA PRO A 195 1.91 7.33 8.36
C PRO A 195 2.30 8.58 9.17
N GLY A 196 1.35 9.48 9.47
CA GLY A 196 1.59 10.82 10.01
C GLY A 196 1.36 11.92 8.97
N ASP A 197 1.47 13.17 9.40
CA ASP A 197 1.37 14.35 8.53
C ASP A 197 2.72 14.66 7.88
N VAL A 198 3.07 13.84 6.91
CA VAL A 198 4.41 13.82 6.32
C VAL A 198 4.58 14.87 5.22
N ARG A 199 5.68 15.61 5.30
CA ARG A 199 6.13 16.50 4.21
C ARG A 199 6.40 15.70 2.94
N SER A 200 5.54 15.87 1.94
CA SER A 200 5.61 15.13 0.69
C SER A 200 4.95 15.91 -0.46
N LYS A 201 5.23 15.51 -1.70
CA LYS A 201 4.52 16.04 -2.85
C LYS A 201 3.00 15.87 -2.70
N LEU A 202 2.55 14.71 -2.21
CA LEU A 202 1.13 14.42 -2.00
C LEU A 202 0.50 15.42 -1.00
N ALA A 203 1.15 15.71 0.12
CA ALA A 203 0.68 16.70 1.08
C ALA A 203 0.58 18.10 0.45
N SER A 204 1.59 18.50 -0.35
CA SER A 204 1.59 19.76 -1.09
C SER A 204 0.49 19.82 -2.15
N ASP A 205 0.21 18.74 -2.88
CA ASP A 205 -0.85 18.67 -3.88
C ASP A 205 -2.25 18.79 -3.25
N LEU A 206 -2.40 18.36 -1.98
CA LEU A 206 -3.62 18.52 -1.18
C LEU A 206 -3.69 19.86 -0.43
N GLY A 207 -2.69 20.74 -0.59
CA GLY A 207 -2.69 22.09 -0.04
C GLY A 207 -2.20 22.23 1.41
N PHE A 208 -1.58 21.17 1.99
CA PHE A 208 -0.96 21.26 3.32
C PHE A 208 0.52 20.88 3.29
N GLY A 209 1.32 21.46 4.23
CA GLY A 209 2.78 21.34 4.18
C GLY A 209 3.33 20.06 4.81
N GLY A 210 2.58 19.43 5.70
CA GLY A 210 3.06 18.36 6.57
C GLY A 210 4.06 18.83 7.63
N HIS A 211 4.15 18.16 8.75
CA HIS A 211 5.04 18.48 9.86
C HIS A 211 6.14 17.44 10.07
N GLU A 212 5.84 16.18 9.77
CA GLU A 212 6.74 15.07 9.99
C GLU A 212 7.67 14.84 8.78
N THR A 213 8.85 14.31 9.06
CA THR A 213 9.79 13.86 8.02
C THR A 213 9.30 12.56 7.40
N PRO A 214 9.74 12.20 6.17
CA PRO A 214 9.47 10.91 5.57
C PRO A 214 9.88 9.72 6.45
N ASP A 215 10.99 9.87 7.20
CA ASP A 215 11.48 8.82 8.08
C ASP A 215 10.58 8.63 9.32
N GLN A 216 10.02 9.70 9.88
CA GLN A 216 8.99 9.60 10.92
C GLN A 216 7.73 8.91 10.38
N GLY A 217 7.26 9.30 9.19
CA GLY A 217 6.11 8.69 8.53
C GLY A 217 6.28 7.22 8.19
N ALA A 218 7.51 6.76 7.99
CA ALA A 218 7.81 5.36 7.70
C ALA A 218 7.77 4.46 8.95
N GLN A 219 7.76 5.01 10.17
CA GLN A 219 7.89 4.22 11.40
C GLN A 219 6.76 3.21 11.56
N THR A 220 5.51 3.63 11.46
CA THR A 220 4.36 2.75 11.67
C THR A 220 4.22 1.68 10.58
N PRO A 221 4.26 2.00 9.27
CA PRO A 221 4.16 0.98 8.25
C PRO A 221 5.35 0.01 8.23
N ALA A 222 6.58 0.46 8.47
CA ALA A 222 7.74 -0.43 8.54
C ALA A 222 7.68 -1.34 9.78
N TRP A 223 7.26 -0.82 10.93
CA TRP A 223 7.03 -1.60 12.13
C TRP A 223 5.97 -2.70 11.90
N LEU A 224 4.83 -2.41 11.28
CA LEU A 224 3.84 -3.42 10.91
C LEU A 224 4.40 -4.46 9.93
N ALA A 225 5.30 -4.05 9.05
CA ALA A 225 5.92 -4.94 8.07
C ALA A 225 6.91 -5.92 8.72
N THR A 226 7.64 -5.52 9.75
CA THR A 226 8.80 -6.27 10.26
C THR A 226 8.67 -6.79 11.70
N ASP A 227 7.92 -6.09 12.57
CA ASP A 227 7.74 -6.45 13.98
C ASP A 227 6.74 -7.61 14.16
N ALA A 228 6.85 -8.34 15.26
CA ALA A 228 5.96 -9.46 15.61
C ALA A 228 4.48 -9.08 15.62
N ILE A 229 4.14 -7.86 16.03
CA ILE A 229 2.75 -7.38 16.13
C ILE A 229 2.01 -7.40 14.80
N GLY A 230 2.70 -7.06 13.69
CA GLY A 230 2.12 -7.09 12.35
C GLY A 230 1.76 -8.49 11.86
N GLY A 231 2.40 -9.53 12.42
CA GLY A 231 2.08 -10.93 12.17
C GLY A 231 1.04 -11.50 13.15
N ALA A 232 0.86 -10.89 14.33
CA ALA A 232 -0.07 -11.34 15.35
C ALA A 232 -1.49 -10.78 15.17
N LEU A 233 -1.62 -9.55 14.69
CA LEU A 233 -2.89 -8.85 14.52
C LEU A 233 -3.28 -8.76 13.04
N THR A 234 -4.58 -8.80 12.77
CA THR A 234 -5.14 -8.64 11.42
C THR A 234 -6.45 -7.86 11.45
N GLY A 235 -6.72 -7.08 10.41
CA GLY A 235 -7.92 -6.23 10.29
C GLY A 235 -7.89 -4.99 11.20
N LYS A 236 -6.71 -4.56 11.64
CA LYS A 236 -6.56 -3.48 12.62
C LYS A 236 -6.01 -2.20 11.98
N TYR A 237 -6.35 -1.06 12.59
CA TYR A 237 -5.86 0.26 12.22
C TYR A 237 -4.87 0.78 13.26
N PHE A 238 -3.79 1.41 12.77
CA PHE A 238 -2.68 1.87 13.59
C PHE A 238 -2.27 3.31 13.27
N GLU A 239 -1.95 4.07 14.33
CA GLU A 239 -1.28 5.36 14.27
C GLU A 239 -0.14 5.36 15.29
N HIS A 240 1.01 5.96 14.97
CA HIS A 240 2.16 6.06 15.87
C HIS A 240 2.53 4.74 16.57
N ARG A 241 2.45 3.60 15.84
CA ARG A 241 2.68 2.22 16.33
C ARG A 241 1.73 1.79 17.45
N ARG A 242 0.54 2.39 17.54
CA ARG A 242 -0.53 2.01 18.47
C ARG A 242 -1.77 1.61 17.69
N GLN A 243 -2.44 0.57 18.14
CA GLN A 243 -3.74 0.22 17.59
C GLN A 243 -4.76 1.28 18.00
N ILE A 244 -5.47 1.81 17.01
CA ILE A 244 -6.53 2.80 17.18
C ILE A 244 -7.86 2.18 16.74
N HIS A 245 -8.94 2.56 17.41
CA HIS A 245 -10.28 2.18 17.00
C HIS A 245 -10.60 2.74 15.60
N CYS A 246 -11.12 1.88 14.72
CA CYS A 246 -11.49 2.27 13.36
C CYS A 246 -13.01 2.23 13.19
N ARG A 247 -13.69 3.37 13.27
CA ARG A 247 -15.13 3.47 13.06
C ARG A 247 -15.61 2.89 11.72
N PHE A 248 -14.75 2.82 10.72
CA PHE A 248 -15.06 2.26 9.41
C PHE A 248 -14.97 0.72 9.35
N SER A 249 -14.63 0.06 10.45
CA SER A 249 -14.58 -1.40 10.55
C SER A 249 -15.85 -2.04 11.09
N GLU A 250 -16.86 -1.25 11.42
CA GLU A 250 -18.06 -1.71 12.15
C GLU A 250 -19.17 -2.17 11.21
N ASP A 251 -19.42 -1.44 10.13
CA ASP A 251 -20.47 -1.78 9.16
C ASP A 251 -20.03 -2.85 8.19
N GLN A 252 -20.27 -4.11 8.58
CA GLN A 252 -19.89 -5.28 7.78
C GLN A 252 -20.64 -5.34 6.44
N ALA A 253 -21.89 -4.87 6.39
CA ALA A 253 -22.67 -4.86 5.15
C ALA A 253 -22.07 -3.87 4.13
N ALA A 254 -21.72 -2.66 4.58
CA ALA A 254 -21.05 -1.67 3.73
C ALA A 254 -19.64 -2.14 3.29
N ILE A 255 -18.91 -2.84 4.16
CA ILE A 255 -17.59 -3.41 3.82
C ILE A 255 -17.71 -4.47 2.72
N GLU A 256 -18.67 -5.38 2.82
CA GLU A 256 -18.90 -6.41 1.78
C GLU A 256 -19.40 -5.79 0.48
N ALA A 257 -20.36 -4.85 0.52
CA ALA A 257 -20.83 -4.14 -0.67
C ALA A 257 -19.69 -3.39 -1.38
N LEU A 258 -18.78 -2.76 -0.62
CA LEU A 258 -17.59 -2.11 -1.16
C LEU A 258 -16.62 -3.12 -1.79
N PHE A 259 -16.42 -4.27 -1.15
CA PHE A 259 -15.56 -5.31 -1.69
C PHE A 259 -16.07 -5.81 -3.04
N GLU A 260 -17.37 -6.12 -3.14
CA GLU A 260 -18.01 -6.54 -4.39
C GLU A 260 -17.97 -5.45 -5.47
N ALA A 261 -18.19 -4.18 -5.07
CA ALA A 261 -18.05 -3.06 -5.99
C ALA A 261 -16.63 -2.94 -6.58
N CYS A 262 -15.58 -3.13 -5.75
CA CYS A 262 -14.21 -3.14 -6.24
C CYS A 262 -13.89 -4.40 -7.08
N ALA A 263 -14.44 -5.56 -6.73
CA ALA A 263 -14.26 -6.80 -7.47
C ALA A 263 -14.86 -6.74 -8.89
N ALA A 264 -15.92 -5.94 -9.10
CA ALA A 264 -16.54 -5.74 -10.41
C ALA A 264 -15.62 -5.02 -11.43
N TYR A 265 -14.51 -4.43 -10.97
CA TYR A 265 -13.50 -3.83 -11.87
C TYR A 265 -12.41 -4.82 -12.35
N GLY A 266 -12.55 -6.11 -12.10
CA GLY A 266 -11.66 -7.17 -12.57
C GLY A 266 -10.66 -7.65 -11.55
#